data_fac4f9186fe5b386a2ad1a9e7f0a7671
#
_entry.id   fac4f9186fe5b386a2ad1a9e7f0a7671
#
_cell.length_a   1.000
_cell.length_b   1.000
_cell.length_c   1.000
_cell.angle_alpha   90.00
_cell.angle_beta   90.00
_cell.angle_gamma   90.00
#
_symmetry.space_group_name_H-M   'P 1'
#
loop_
_entity.id
_entity.type
_entity.pdbx_description
1 polymer ?
#
loop_
_entity_poly.entity_id
_entity_poly.type
_entity_poly.pdbx_seq_one_letter_code
_entity_poly.pdbx_strand_id
1 'polypeptide(L)'
;IAKTVGDLQAFMVYMIMIIYAVSMAASLFVMLPKAEISAKRINEVLDLVPMIKETEHPITPDADRRSELEFDCVSFSYPGADSPILSRISFKTMPGETTAVIGSTGSGKSTLVNLIPRFYDVSGGRILIDGVDIKNMSMRTLHEKIGFIPQSAFLFSGTVADNLRMGKP
;
A
#
# COMPACT_ATOMS: atom_id res chain seq x y z
N ILE A 1 -49.43 -58.02 -3.69
CA ILE A 1 -49.51 -56.83 -4.59
C ILE A 1 -49.07 -55.55 -3.83
N ALA A 2 -49.56 -55.25 -2.60
CA ALA A 2 -49.18 -54.04 -1.88
C ALA A 2 -47.67 -54.00 -1.53
N LYS A 3 -47.06 -55.15 -1.20
CA LYS A 3 -45.65 -55.26 -0.84
C LYS A 3 -44.75 -54.99 -2.05
N THR A 4 -45.10 -55.48 -3.25
CA THR A 4 -44.36 -55.23 -4.50
C THR A 4 -44.43 -53.77 -4.97
N VAL A 5 -45.53 -53.06 -4.70
CA VAL A 5 -45.64 -51.62 -5.02
C VAL A 5 -44.75 -50.77 -4.09
N GLY A 6 -44.70 -51.09 -2.80
CA GLY A 6 -43.80 -50.43 -1.84
C GLY A 6 -42.32 -50.64 -2.18
N ASP A 7 -41.91 -51.86 -2.57
CA ASP A 7 -40.55 -52.19 -2.98
C ASP A 7 -40.14 -51.41 -4.24
N LEU A 8 -41.05 -51.27 -5.21
CA LEU A 8 -40.80 -50.49 -6.44
C LEU A 8 -40.65 -49.00 -6.12
N GLN A 9 -41.49 -48.49 -5.22
CA GLN A 9 -41.37 -47.08 -4.79
C GLN A 9 -40.05 -46.81 -4.08
N ALA A 10 -39.64 -47.69 -3.16
CA ALA A 10 -38.36 -47.61 -2.47
C ALA A 10 -37.19 -47.66 -3.45
N PHE A 11 -37.23 -48.53 -4.44
CA PHE A 11 -36.21 -48.59 -5.47
C PHE A 11 -36.07 -47.29 -6.26
N MET A 12 -37.20 -46.69 -6.68
CA MET A 12 -37.16 -45.43 -7.40
C MET A 12 -36.57 -44.29 -6.54
N VAL A 13 -36.91 -44.24 -5.27
CA VAL A 13 -36.35 -43.22 -4.34
C VAL A 13 -34.84 -43.41 -4.20
N TYR A 14 -34.35 -44.64 -4.02
CA TYR A 14 -32.91 -44.91 -3.94
C TYR A 14 -32.17 -44.55 -5.22
N MET A 15 -32.75 -44.83 -6.39
CA MET A 15 -32.16 -44.43 -7.67
C MET A 15 -32.00 -42.90 -7.77
N ILE A 16 -33.02 -42.15 -7.38
CA ILE A 16 -32.97 -40.68 -7.37
C ILE A 16 -31.89 -40.20 -6.39
N MET A 17 -31.80 -40.80 -5.20
CA MET A 17 -30.77 -40.42 -4.20
C MET A 17 -29.36 -40.70 -4.72
N ILE A 18 -29.13 -41.80 -5.41
CA ILE A 18 -27.83 -42.13 -6.01
C ILE A 18 -27.46 -41.09 -7.09
N ILE A 19 -28.39 -40.77 -8.00
CA ILE A 19 -28.17 -39.78 -9.04
C ILE A 19 -27.83 -38.42 -8.41
N TYR A 20 -28.57 -38.03 -7.39
CA TYR A 20 -28.31 -36.77 -6.66
C TYR A 20 -26.93 -36.77 -5.98
N ALA A 21 -26.56 -37.85 -5.32
CA ALA A 21 -25.26 -37.99 -4.66
C ALA A 21 -24.10 -37.92 -5.67
N VAL A 22 -24.21 -38.58 -6.81
CA VAL A 22 -23.22 -38.52 -7.88
C VAL A 22 -23.11 -37.11 -8.48
N SER A 23 -24.25 -36.45 -8.72
CA SER A 23 -24.26 -35.06 -9.23
C SER A 23 -23.62 -34.11 -8.25
N MET A 24 -23.88 -34.28 -6.94
CA MET A 24 -23.26 -33.46 -5.90
C MET A 24 -21.75 -33.71 -5.83
N ALA A 25 -21.29 -34.93 -5.90
CA ALA A 25 -19.88 -35.28 -5.97
C ALA A 25 -19.20 -34.65 -7.19
N ALA A 26 -19.82 -34.72 -8.37
CA ALA A 26 -19.30 -34.13 -9.59
C ALA A 26 -19.17 -32.58 -9.47
N SER A 27 -20.12 -31.92 -8.81
CA SER A 27 -20.06 -30.46 -8.61
C SER A 27 -18.88 -30.03 -7.75
N LEU A 28 -18.46 -30.86 -6.78
CA LEU A 28 -17.28 -30.58 -5.94
C LEU A 28 -15.99 -30.52 -6.74
N PHE A 29 -15.81 -31.36 -7.76
CA PHE A 29 -14.64 -31.32 -8.63
C PHE A 29 -14.51 -30.00 -9.42
N VAL A 30 -15.61 -29.33 -9.70
CA VAL A 30 -15.62 -28.01 -10.36
C VAL A 30 -15.45 -26.88 -9.35
N MET A 31 -15.99 -27.03 -8.17
CA MET A 31 -16.01 -25.99 -7.14
C MET A 31 -14.66 -25.89 -6.40
N LEU A 32 -14.02 -27.00 -6.08
CA LEU A 32 -12.77 -27.02 -5.32
C LEU A 32 -11.65 -26.21 -5.97
N PRO A 33 -11.33 -26.37 -7.27
CA PRO A 33 -10.26 -25.56 -7.90
C PRO A 33 -10.56 -24.05 -7.90
N LYS A 34 -11.84 -23.68 -8.04
CA LYS A 34 -12.24 -22.27 -7.98
C LYS A 34 -12.06 -21.69 -6.57
N ALA A 35 -12.41 -22.48 -5.55
CA ALA A 35 -12.21 -22.07 -4.16
C ALA A 35 -10.73 -21.93 -3.82
N GLU A 36 -9.88 -22.86 -4.28
CA GLU A 36 -8.44 -22.82 -4.09
C GLU A 36 -7.81 -21.56 -4.72
N ILE A 37 -8.15 -21.26 -5.98
CA ILE A 37 -7.65 -20.06 -6.67
C ILE A 37 -8.11 -18.78 -5.95
N SER A 38 -9.35 -18.74 -5.48
CA SER A 38 -9.88 -17.61 -4.75
C SER A 38 -9.18 -17.42 -3.40
N ALA A 39 -8.99 -18.51 -2.66
CA ALA A 39 -8.25 -18.51 -1.41
C ALA A 39 -6.81 -18.06 -1.59
N LYS A 40 -6.13 -18.54 -2.65
CA LYS A 40 -4.77 -18.10 -2.99
C LYS A 40 -4.69 -16.61 -3.22
N ARG A 41 -5.59 -16.03 -4.03
CA ARG A 41 -5.63 -14.58 -4.29
C ARG A 41 -5.89 -13.75 -3.03
N ILE A 42 -6.74 -14.24 -2.14
CA ILE A 42 -7.01 -13.58 -0.86
C ILE A 42 -5.75 -13.63 0.00
N ASN A 43 -5.10 -14.78 0.12
CA ASN A 43 -3.87 -14.92 0.91
C ASN A 43 -2.73 -14.07 0.34
N GLU A 44 -2.58 -13.98 -0.98
CA GLU A 44 -1.59 -13.10 -1.63
C GLU A 44 -1.74 -11.63 -1.16
N VAL A 45 -2.97 -11.16 -0.94
CA VAL A 45 -3.22 -9.80 -0.42
C VAL A 45 -3.00 -9.72 1.08
N LEU A 46 -3.43 -10.72 1.84
CA LEU A 46 -3.27 -10.76 3.30
C LEU A 46 -1.80 -10.90 3.73
N ASP A 47 -1.01 -11.60 2.93
CA ASP A 47 0.42 -11.83 3.18
C ASP A 47 1.29 -10.63 2.76
N LEU A 48 0.71 -9.58 2.13
CA LEU A 48 1.44 -8.37 1.77
C LEU A 48 1.94 -7.66 3.03
N VAL A 49 3.25 -7.64 3.17
CA VAL A 49 3.90 -6.86 4.22
C VAL A 49 4.18 -5.45 3.69
N PRO A 50 3.71 -4.39 4.35
CA PRO A 50 4.04 -3.02 3.96
C PRO A 50 5.56 -2.82 3.88
N MET A 51 6.03 -2.21 2.80
CA MET A 51 7.47 -1.95 2.60
C MET A 51 7.98 -0.91 3.60
N ILE A 52 7.12 0.04 3.99
CA ILE A 52 7.43 1.06 4.98
C ILE A 52 6.95 0.56 6.33
N LYS A 53 7.90 0.33 7.23
CA LYS A 53 7.61 -0.05 8.62
C LYS A 53 7.80 1.15 9.53
N GLU A 54 6.87 1.34 10.44
CA GLU A 54 6.99 2.34 11.47
C GLU A 54 8.05 1.91 12.49
N THR A 55 8.83 2.85 13.00
CA THR A 55 9.81 2.55 14.03
C THR A 55 9.14 2.32 15.39
N GLU A 56 9.62 1.36 16.15
CA GLU A 56 9.12 1.08 17.50
C GLU A 56 9.43 2.21 18.49
N HIS A 57 10.51 2.96 18.23
CA HIS A 57 10.96 4.06 19.09
C HIS A 57 11.10 5.35 18.26
N PRO A 58 9.98 6.04 17.96
CA PRO A 58 10.01 7.25 17.16
C PRO A 58 10.70 8.40 17.88
N ILE A 59 11.58 9.08 17.16
CA ILE A 59 12.26 10.29 17.61
C ILE A 59 11.44 11.49 17.18
N THR A 60 11.14 12.38 18.13
CA THR A 60 10.51 13.67 17.83
C THR A 60 11.61 14.73 17.64
N PRO A 61 11.61 15.48 16.53
CA PRO A 61 12.56 16.58 16.34
C PRO A 61 12.44 17.64 17.42
N ASP A 62 13.56 18.32 17.70
CA ASP A 62 13.60 19.45 18.62
C ASP A 62 12.68 20.59 18.15
N ALA A 63 11.93 21.17 19.08
CA ALA A 63 11.01 22.28 18.80
C ALA A 63 11.71 23.56 18.32
N ASP A 64 12.99 23.73 18.62
CA ASP A 64 13.78 24.89 18.23
C ASP A 64 14.28 24.80 16.77
N ARG A 65 14.32 23.60 16.18
CA ARG A 65 14.61 23.39 14.77
C ARG A 65 13.30 23.26 13.99
N ARG A 66 13.04 24.20 13.10
CA ARG A 66 11.80 24.18 12.30
C ARG A 66 12.11 24.34 10.82
N SER A 67 11.54 23.42 10.02
CA SER A 67 11.52 23.50 8.55
C SER A 67 12.91 23.40 7.90
N GLU A 68 13.83 22.66 8.49
CA GLU A 68 15.10 22.28 7.86
C GLU A 68 14.91 20.94 7.15
N LEU A 69 15.29 20.86 5.86
CA LEU A 69 15.28 19.63 5.08
C LEU A 69 16.68 19.37 4.55
N GLU A 70 17.19 18.17 4.77
CA GLU A 70 18.51 17.75 4.29
C GLU A 70 18.44 16.39 3.60
N PHE A 71 19.00 16.33 2.39
CA PHE A 71 19.30 15.10 1.68
C PHE A 71 20.79 14.81 1.83
N ASP A 72 21.13 13.69 2.43
CA ASP A 72 22.52 13.27 2.66
C ASP A 72 22.81 11.99 1.87
N CYS A 73 23.51 12.17 0.72
CA CYS A 73 23.92 11.11 -0.20
C CYS A 73 22.79 10.15 -0.62
N VAL A 74 21.58 10.69 -0.83
CA VAL A 74 20.38 9.92 -1.12
C VAL A 74 20.46 9.24 -2.46
N SER A 75 20.27 7.92 -2.48
CA SER A 75 20.10 7.11 -3.68
C SER A 75 18.78 6.35 -3.59
N PHE A 76 18.10 6.22 -4.74
CA PHE A 76 16.81 5.53 -4.77
C PHE A 76 16.63 4.75 -6.09
N SER A 77 16.14 3.52 -5.93
CA SER A 77 15.65 2.65 -7.01
C SER A 77 14.25 2.16 -6.66
N TYR A 78 13.35 2.14 -7.64
CA TYR A 78 12.07 1.45 -7.44
C TYR A 78 12.29 -0.07 -7.34
N PRO A 79 11.43 -0.80 -6.61
CA PRO A 79 11.51 -2.25 -6.58
C PRO A 79 11.46 -2.86 -7.97
N GLY A 80 12.45 -3.74 -8.28
CA GLY A 80 12.57 -4.37 -9.59
C GLY A 80 13.19 -3.51 -10.70
N ALA A 81 13.69 -2.30 -10.40
CA ALA A 81 14.40 -1.48 -11.37
C ALA A 81 15.87 -1.90 -11.43
N ASP A 82 16.43 -2.01 -12.67
CA ASP A 82 17.81 -2.39 -12.91
C ASP A 82 18.82 -1.29 -12.56
N SER A 83 18.39 -0.04 -12.47
CA SER A 83 19.26 1.10 -12.21
C SER A 83 18.62 2.11 -11.26
N PRO A 84 19.44 2.83 -10.46
CA PRO A 84 18.95 3.87 -9.58
C PRO A 84 18.41 5.07 -10.38
N ILE A 85 17.25 5.59 -9.96
CA ILE A 85 16.68 6.83 -10.52
C ILE A 85 17.34 8.06 -9.91
N LEU A 86 17.71 7.96 -8.64
CA LEU A 86 18.47 8.99 -7.94
C LEU A 86 19.77 8.40 -7.43
N SER A 87 20.89 9.09 -7.65
CA SER A 87 22.21 8.65 -7.22
C SER A 87 22.92 9.74 -6.44
N ARG A 88 23.17 9.47 -5.15
CA ARG A 88 23.96 10.31 -4.24
C ARG A 88 23.56 11.79 -4.26
N ILE A 89 22.28 12.07 -4.18
CA ILE A 89 21.75 13.43 -4.12
C ILE A 89 21.98 13.99 -2.73
N SER A 90 22.63 15.16 -2.67
CA SER A 90 22.87 15.89 -1.41
C SER A 90 22.54 17.35 -1.59
N PHE A 91 21.67 17.89 -0.74
CA PHE A 91 21.38 19.31 -0.62
C PHE A 91 20.70 19.57 0.72
N LYS A 92 20.70 20.84 1.11
CA LYS A 92 20.07 21.30 2.34
C LYS A 92 19.23 22.53 2.04
N THR A 93 18.06 22.62 2.63
CA THR A 93 17.14 23.77 2.57
C THR A 93 16.90 24.26 3.97
N MET A 94 17.13 25.54 4.18
CA MET A 94 16.97 26.19 5.47
C MET A 94 15.55 26.78 5.63
N PRO A 95 15.11 27.06 6.85
CA PRO A 95 13.82 27.71 7.10
C PRO A 95 13.64 28.99 6.27
N GLY A 96 12.50 29.11 5.59
CA GLY A 96 12.17 30.28 4.76
C GLY A 96 12.78 30.27 3.35
N GLU A 97 13.60 29.28 3.02
CA GLU A 97 14.16 29.12 1.68
C GLU A 97 13.20 28.40 0.73
N THR A 98 13.30 28.73 -0.54
CA THR A 98 12.60 28.02 -1.62
C THR A 98 13.61 27.30 -2.49
N THR A 99 13.52 25.98 -2.57
CA THR A 99 14.35 25.14 -3.43
C THR A 99 13.58 24.71 -4.67
N ALA A 100 14.08 25.03 -5.85
CA ALA A 100 13.50 24.61 -7.12
C ALA A 100 14.25 23.42 -7.69
N VAL A 101 13.53 22.33 -7.99
CA VAL A 101 14.07 21.14 -8.66
C VAL A 101 13.73 21.22 -10.14
N ILE A 102 14.75 21.43 -10.98
CA ILE A 102 14.61 21.57 -12.44
C ILE A 102 15.24 20.37 -13.16
N GLY A 103 14.73 20.07 -14.34
CA GLY A 103 15.25 18.97 -15.17
C GLY A 103 14.24 18.53 -16.23
N SER A 104 14.68 17.68 -17.16
CA SER A 104 13.84 17.10 -18.22
C SER A 104 12.79 16.12 -17.66
N THR A 105 11.82 15.73 -18.49
CA THR A 105 10.88 14.67 -18.16
C THR A 105 11.65 13.36 -17.90
N GLY A 106 11.29 12.63 -16.86
CA GLY A 106 11.96 11.38 -16.48
C GLY A 106 13.23 11.55 -15.63
N SER A 107 13.69 12.77 -15.31
CA SER A 107 14.90 13.00 -14.51
C SER A 107 14.78 12.71 -13.00
N GLY A 108 13.67 12.17 -12.53
CA GLY A 108 13.49 11.81 -11.12
C GLY A 108 12.93 12.90 -10.20
N LYS A 109 12.50 14.06 -10.72
CA LYS A 109 11.96 15.18 -9.91
C LYS A 109 10.80 14.76 -9.00
N SER A 110 9.80 14.12 -9.58
CA SER A 110 8.63 13.65 -8.82
C SER A 110 9.02 12.56 -7.82
N THR A 111 9.97 11.70 -8.17
CA THR A 111 10.52 10.69 -7.27
C THR A 111 11.19 11.35 -6.06
N LEU A 112 12.04 12.35 -6.29
CA LEU A 112 12.73 13.07 -5.22
C LEU A 112 11.72 13.70 -4.24
N VAL A 113 10.69 14.39 -4.77
CA VAL A 113 9.64 15.01 -3.95
C VAL A 113 8.84 13.96 -3.17
N ASN A 114 8.54 12.80 -3.77
CA ASN A 114 7.79 11.72 -3.13
C ASN A 114 8.57 11.00 -2.02
N LEU A 115 9.90 11.14 -1.97
CA LEU A 115 10.71 10.60 -0.87
C LEU A 115 10.58 11.42 0.42
N ILE A 116 10.26 12.72 0.33
CA ILE A 116 10.15 13.61 1.51
C ILE A 116 9.03 13.15 2.46
N PRO A 117 7.78 12.90 1.98
CA PRO A 117 6.72 12.38 2.84
C PRO A 117 6.88 10.87 3.14
N ARG A 118 8.00 10.28 2.74
CA ARG A 118 8.31 8.86 2.92
C ARG A 118 7.26 7.94 2.28
N PHE A 119 6.85 8.24 1.03
CA PHE A 119 6.05 7.28 0.26
C PHE A 119 6.87 6.07 -0.17
N TYR A 120 8.19 6.22 -0.17
CA TYR A 120 9.19 5.15 -0.37
C TYR A 120 10.35 5.39 0.58
N ASP A 121 10.99 4.32 1.04
CA ASP A 121 12.26 4.41 1.76
C ASP A 121 13.41 4.51 0.77
N VAL A 122 14.41 5.36 1.08
CA VAL A 122 15.62 5.48 0.28
C VAL A 122 16.42 4.18 0.26
N SER A 123 17.04 3.87 -0.90
CA SER A 123 17.90 2.69 -1.08
C SER A 123 19.29 2.90 -0.48
N GLY A 124 19.72 4.15 -0.35
CA GLY A 124 21.00 4.54 0.27
C GLY A 124 20.97 6.00 0.70
N GLY A 125 21.82 6.37 1.65
CA GLY A 125 21.80 7.68 2.26
C GLY A 125 20.64 7.85 3.22
N ARG A 126 20.30 9.11 3.54
CA ARG A 126 19.21 9.46 4.46
C ARG A 126 18.62 10.82 4.13
N ILE A 127 17.37 11.01 4.55
CA ILE A 127 16.67 12.28 4.48
C ILE A 127 16.39 12.71 5.92
N LEU A 128 16.79 13.93 6.26
CA LEU A 128 16.58 14.47 7.60
C LEU A 128 15.59 15.66 7.52
N ILE A 129 14.69 15.69 8.47
CA ILE A 129 13.83 16.85 8.73
C ILE A 129 14.13 17.31 10.16
N ASP A 130 14.51 18.57 10.29
CA ASP A 130 14.89 19.17 11.58
C ASP A 130 16.02 18.38 12.29
N GLY A 131 16.94 17.81 11.50
CA GLY A 131 18.09 17.03 11.97
C GLY A 131 17.79 15.58 12.35
N VAL A 132 16.55 15.12 12.21
CA VAL A 132 16.14 13.74 12.48
C VAL A 132 15.86 13.00 11.17
N ASP A 133 16.41 11.79 11.03
CA ASP A 133 16.11 10.92 9.89
C ASP A 133 14.61 10.57 9.86
N ILE A 134 13.97 10.77 8.70
CA ILE A 134 12.55 10.49 8.51
C ILE A 134 12.19 9.02 8.78
N LYS A 135 13.14 8.10 8.66
CA LYS A 135 12.96 6.68 9.01
C LYS A 135 12.75 6.48 10.52
N ASN A 136 13.30 7.37 11.32
CA ASN A 136 13.22 7.31 12.78
C ASN A 136 12.08 8.16 13.35
N MET A 137 11.30 8.84 12.51
CA MET A 137 10.09 9.55 12.93
C MET A 137 8.87 8.64 12.86
N SER A 138 7.84 8.94 13.67
CA SER A 138 6.51 8.38 13.41
C SER A 138 5.94 8.98 12.12
N MET A 139 5.18 8.21 11.34
CA MET A 139 4.53 8.71 10.11
C MET A 139 3.63 9.91 10.40
N ARG A 140 2.96 9.90 11.54
CA ARG A 140 2.12 11.01 11.99
C ARG A 140 2.92 12.30 12.17
N THR A 141 4.01 12.25 12.95
CA THR A 141 4.88 13.41 13.18
C THR A 141 5.48 13.94 11.88
N LEU A 142 5.89 13.05 10.98
CA LEU A 142 6.43 13.40 9.68
C LEU A 142 5.38 14.14 8.83
N HIS A 143 4.18 13.58 8.69
CA HIS A 143 3.13 14.17 7.86
C HIS A 143 2.54 15.46 8.44
N GLU A 144 2.54 15.64 9.77
CA GLU A 144 2.13 16.89 10.40
C GLU A 144 3.07 18.08 10.05
N LYS A 145 4.32 17.77 9.67
CA LYS A 145 5.32 18.79 9.27
C LYS A 145 5.30 19.12 7.77
N ILE A 146 4.65 18.32 6.94
CA ILE A 146 4.73 18.41 5.49
C ILE A 146 3.38 18.80 4.89
N GLY A 147 3.34 19.89 4.16
CA GLY A 147 2.24 20.18 3.24
C GLY A 147 2.58 19.68 1.83
N PHE A 148 1.92 18.62 1.37
CA PHE A 148 2.17 18.02 0.07
C PHE A 148 1.08 18.42 -0.94
N ILE A 149 1.50 19.02 -2.06
CA ILE A 149 0.60 19.40 -3.14
C ILE A 149 0.93 18.52 -4.37
N PRO A 150 0.07 17.55 -4.73
CA PRO A 150 0.30 16.68 -5.88
C PRO A 150 0.10 17.44 -7.20
N GLN A 151 0.71 16.94 -8.28
CA GLN A 151 0.58 17.51 -9.62
C GLN A 151 -0.86 17.45 -10.15
N SER A 152 -1.63 16.42 -9.79
CA SER A 152 -3.04 16.27 -10.12
C SER A 152 -3.89 16.53 -8.89
N ALA A 153 -4.77 17.53 -8.96
CA ALA A 153 -5.72 17.79 -7.90
C ALA A 153 -6.76 16.66 -7.81
N PHE A 154 -6.99 16.15 -6.61
CA PHE A 154 -8.02 15.17 -6.31
C PHE A 154 -9.00 15.74 -5.29
N LEU A 155 -10.29 15.64 -5.59
CA LEU A 155 -11.35 16.02 -4.68
C LEU A 155 -12.12 14.78 -4.25
N PHE A 156 -12.32 14.65 -2.96
CA PHE A 156 -13.17 13.60 -2.40
C PHE A 156 -14.65 13.98 -2.50
N SER A 157 -15.52 12.98 -2.59
CA SER A 157 -16.97 13.18 -2.56
C SER A 157 -17.38 13.89 -1.26
N GLY A 158 -18.15 14.95 -1.37
CA GLY A 158 -18.55 15.77 -0.24
C GLY A 158 -18.59 17.25 -0.59
N THR A 159 -18.64 18.10 0.43
CA THR A 159 -18.63 19.55 0.24
C THR A 159 -17.21 20.10 0.07
N VAL A 160 -17.10 21.33 -0.45
CA VAL A 160 -15.82 22.07 -0.50
C VAL A 160 -15.22 22.20 0.93
N ALA A 161 -16.08 22.46 1.91
CA ALA A 161 -15.65 22.57 3.30
C ALA A 161 -15.05 21.27 3.84
N ASP A 162 -15.62 20.10 3.49
CA ASP A 162 -15.10 18.79 3.89
C ASP A 162 -13.71 18.55 3.28
N ASN A 163 -13.53 18.88 1.99
CA ASN A 163 -12.25 18.76 1.31
C ASN A 163 -11.18 19.69 1.90
N LEU A 164 -11.53 20.92 2.30
CA LEU A 164 -10.61 21.85 2.95
C LEU A 164 -10.24 21.44 4.38
N ARG A 165 -11.14 20.76 5.09
CA ARG A 165 -10.91 20.27 6.45
C ARG A 165 -10.23 18.91 6.53
N MET A 166 -9.96 18.27 5.40
CA MET A 166 -9.32 16.96 5.37
C MET A 166 -8.02 16.95 6.17
N GLY A 167 -7.92 16.01 7.11
CA GLY A 167 -6.76 15.88 8.00
C GLY A 167 -6.81 16.73 9.26
N LYS A 168 -7.83 17.58 9.45
CA LYS A 168 -8.08 18.31 10.71
C LYS A 168 -9.55 18.11 11.08
N PRO A 169 -9.88 17.19 12.02
CA PRO A 169 -11.24 17.03 12.53
C PRO A 169 -11.73 18.28 13.24
#